data_9039fe108ce5eb5f393a3868a2c85db4
#
_entry.id   9039fe108ce5eb5f393a3868a2c85db4
#
_cell.length_a   1.000
_cell.length_b   1.000
_cell.length_c   1.000
_cell.angle_alpha   90.00
_cell.angle_beta   90.00
_cell.angle_gamma   90.00
#
_symmetry.space_group_name_H-M   'P 1'
#
loop_
_entity.id
_entity.type
_entity.pdbx_description
1 polymer ?
#
loop_
_entity_poly.entity_id
_entity_poly.type
_entity_poly.pdbx_seq_one_letter_code
_entity_poly.pdbx_strand_id
1 'polypeptide(L)'
;DPDLQWQNTLNYTVGTDIAMFDNRLNVTVDVFRKITDPLLAVITTPGSVGVKSVAMNAGQQNTNGLEATLRVSPIHNVEKGIQWTVSLNARTYKSEYAHIGNSLSALNKAGQASVTGTTRYYDGGSPTAIWAVRSAGIDPATGKELFIKKDGSYSFDYDVNDEVVVGDTQPKLEGVLGTTFYYKGFSFGAYFRYQLGGQIFNSDLYNKVENMI
;
A
#
# COMPACT_ATOMS: atom_id res chain seq x y z
N ASP A 1 27.79 7.09 9.45
CA ASP A 1 27.99 7.86 8.24
C ASP A 1 27.89 9.35 8.57
N PRO A 2 28.98 10.17 8.39
CA PRO A 2 28.97 11.60 8.70
C PRO A 2 28.02 12.40 7.78
N ASP A 3 27.66 11.85 6.64
CA ASP A 3 26.79 12.49 5.65
C ASP A 3 25.30 12.06 5.80
N LEU A 4 24.96 11.31 6.84
CA LEU A 4 23.59 10.87 7.08
C LEU A 4 22.69 12.06 7.41
N GLN A 5 21.69 12.28 6.58
CA GLN A 5 20.69 13.33 6.74
C GLN A 5 19.41 12.77 7.33
N TRP A 6 18.70 13.61 8.09
CA TRP A 6 17.38 13.30 8.58
C TRP A 6 16.37 13.19 7.43
N GLN A 7 15.48 12.25 7.53
CA GLN A 7 14.34 12.13 6.61
C GLN A 7 13.39 13.31 6.82
N ASN A 8 13.20 14.09 5.77
CA ASN A 8 12.24 15.19 5.75
C ASN A 8 10.98 14.78 5.00
N THR A 9 9.84 15.26 5.49
CA THR A 9 8.57 15.02 4.81
C THR A 9 7.86 16.34 4.61
N LEU A 10 7.61 16.67 3.35
CA LEU A 10 6.82 17.81 2.93
C LEU A 10 5.44 17.32 2.50
N ASN A 11 4.39 17.92 3.07
CA ASN A 11 3.01 17.57 2.77
C ASN A 11 2.23 18.81 2.30
N TYR A 12 1.62 18.70 1.13
CA TYR A 12 0.70 19.70 0.58
C TYR A 12 -0.70 19.11 0.56
N THR A 13 -1.67 19.86 1.06
CA THR A 13 -3.08 19.49 0.96
C THR A 13 -3.87 20.70 0.49
N VAL A 14 -4.72 20.48 -0.48
CA VAL A 14 -5.69 21.46 -0.97
C VAL A 14 -7.05 20.81 -0.92
N GLY A 15 -7.97 21.44 -0.22
CA GLY A 15 -9.29 20.90 -0.01
C GLY A 15 -10.40 21.93 -0.16
N THR A 16 -11.61 21.43 -0.21
CA THR A 16 -12.83 22.21 -0.23
C THR A 16 -13.90 21.56 0.64
N ASP A 17 -14.61 22.41 1.37
CA ASP A 17 -15.74 22.04 2.20
C ASP A 17 -17.00 22.68 1.63
N ILE A 18 -18.02 21.88 1.39
CA ILE A 18 -19.32 22.33 0.89
C ILE A 18 -20.38 21.87 1.87
N ALA A 19 -21.15 22.84 2.39
CA ALA A 19 -22.29 22.59 3.27
C ALA A 19 -23.57 23.08 2.58
N MET A 20 -24.59 22.22 2.53
CA MET A 20 -25.88 22.51 1.87
C MET A 20 -27.04 22.09 2.76
N PHE A 21 -28.23 22.65 2.49
CA PHE A 21 -29.49 22.29 3.15
C PHE A 21 -29.42 22.42 4.69
N ASP A 22 -29.01 23.59 5.18
CA ASP A 22 -28.85 23.87 6.62
C ASP A 22 -27.93 22.83 7.30
N ASN A 23 -26.76 22.54 6.69
CA ASN A 23 -25.78 21.54 7.13
C ASN A 23 -26.28 20.09 7.15
N ARG A 24 -27.35 19.77 6.44
CA ARG A 24 -27.80 18.37 6.32
C ARG A 24 -26.97 17.56 5.33
N LEU A 25 -26.30 18.23 4.41
CA LEU A 25 -25.36 17.63 3.48
C LEU A 25 -24.03 18.37 3.58
N ASN A 26 -22.99 17.67 3.99
CA ASN A 26 -21.63 18.18 4.05
C ASN A 26 -20.74 17.29 3.20
N VAL A 27 -19.95 17.90 2.33
CA VAL A 27 -18.99 17.24 1.47
C VAL A 27 -17.65 17.92 1.65
N THR A 28 -16.64 17.14 2.02
CA THR A 28 -15.23 17.57 2.07
C THR A 28 -14.45 16.76 1.05
N VAL A 29 -13.64 17.43 0.24
CA VAL A 29 -12.75 16.79 -0.73
C VAL A 29 -11.36 17.39 -0.59
N ASP A 30 -10.38 16.55 -0.34
CA ASP A 30 -8.97 16.92 -0.18
C ASP A 30 -8.11 16.18 -1.20
N VAL A 31 -7.24 16.93 -1.88
CA VAL A 31 -6.16 16.37 -2.70
C VAL A 31 -4.85 16.65 -1.99
N PHE A 32 -4.05 15.62 -1.79
CA PHE A 32 -2.77 15.77 -1.09
C PHE A 32 -1.60 15.19 -1.88
N ARG A 33 -0.45 15.79 -1.65
CA ARG A 33 0.85 15.30 -2.11
C ARG A 33 1.84 15.31 -0.95
N LYS A 34 2.43 14.16 -0.71
CA LYS A 34 3.48 13.96 0.29
C LYS A 34 4.78 13.60 -0.40
N ILE A 35 5.86 14.31 -0.08
CA ILE A 35 7.21 14.07 -0.59
C ILE A 35 8.09 13.78 0.61
N THR A 36 8.70 12.60 0.63
CA THR A 36 9.67 12.20 1.66
C THR A 36 11.05 12.12 1.03
N ASP A 37 11.95 13.00 1.44
CA ASP A 37 13.29 13.18 0.84
C ASP A 37 14.29 13.67 1.89
N PRO A 38 15.47 13.03 2.07
CA PRO A 38 15.80 11.70 1.54
C PRO A 38 15.09 10.58 2.29
N LEU A 39 14.89 9.44 1.64
CA LEU A 39 14.50 8.21 2.32
C LEU A 39 15.66 7.68 3.16
N LEU A 40 15.35 7.15 4.33
CA LEU A 40 16.30 6.44 5.17
C LEU A 40 16.13 4.93 4.94
N ALA A 41 17.16 4.29 4.41
CA ALA A 41 17.22 2.86 4.20
C ALA A 41 18.28 2.24 5.12
N VAL A 42 18.00 1.04 5.64
CA VAL A 42 18.96 0.26 6.44
C VAL A 42 19.45 -0.92 5.60
N ILE A 43 20.73 -0.93 5.29
CA ILE A 43 21.38 -1.97 4.51
C ILE A 43 22.16 -2.89 5.42
N THR A 44 21.94 -4.20 5.28
CA THR A 44 22.74 -5.23 5.96
C THR A 44 24.13 -5.27 5.34
N THR A 45 25.16 -5.22 6.16
CA THR A 45 26.55 -5.23 5.72
C THR A 45 27.16 -6.63 5.88
N PRO A 46 28.16 -7.00 5.03
CA PRO A 46 28.92 -8.22 5.24
C PRO A 46 29.59 -8.23 6.62
N GLY A 47 29.67 -9.40 7.24
CA GLY A 47 30.27 -9.56 8.58
C GLY A 47 31.72 -9.06 8.70
N SER A 48 32.46 -8.96 7.58
CA SER A 48 33.81 -8.42 7.51
C SER A 48 33.92 -6.92 7.83
N VAL A 49 32.80 -6.19 7.78
CA VAL A 49 32.75 -4.74 8.05
C VAL A 49 32.66 -4.42 9.55
N GLY A 50 32.38 -5.45 10.40
CA GLY A 50 32.29 -5.31 11.85
C GLY A 50 31.00 -4.68 12.38
N VAL A 51 30.10 -4.21 11.49
CA VAL A 51 28.76 -3.73 11.84
C VAL A 51 27.71 -4.50 11.05
N LYS A 52 26.59 -4.86 11.71
CA LYS A 52 25.54 -5.69 11.08
C LYS A 52 24.73 -4.95 10.02
N SER A 53 24.58 -3.64 10.18
CA SER A 53 23.81 -2.82 9.26
C SER A 53 24.25 -1.36 9.32
N VAL A 54 24.06 -0.66 8.23
CA VAL A 54 24.34 0.77 8.10
C VAL A 54 23.10 1.47 7.57
N ALA A 55 22.73 2.59 8.20
CA ALA A 55 21.72 3.48 7.67
C ALA A 55 22.33 4.38 6.60
N MET A 56 21.59 4.57 5.51
CA MET A 56 21.97 5.49 4.43
C MET A 56 20.77 6.23 3.87
N ASN A 57 21.01 7.39 3.32
CA ASN A 57 20.00 8.12 2.57
C ASN A 57 19.92 7.57 1.15
N ALA A 58 18.73 7.29 0.67
CA ALA A 58 18.53 6.66 -0.62
C ALA A 58 17.21 7.09 -1.26
N GLY A 59 17.32 7.99 -2.25
CA GLY A 59 16.21 8.42 -3.06
C GLY A 59 15.09 9.13 -2.31
N GLN A 60 13.92 9.09 -2.89
CA GLN A 60 12.73 9.84 -2.50
C GLN A 60 11.50 8.96 -2.64
N GLN A 61 10.47 9.23 -1.84
CA GLN A 61 9.14 8.65 -2.01
C GLN A 61 8.11 9.76 -2.21
N ASN A 62 7.36 9.65 -3.28
CA ASN A 62 6.24 10.52 -3.61
C ASN A 62 4.93 9.79 -3.38
N THR A 63 4.00 10.43 -2.66
CA THR A 63 2.65 9.92 -2.46
C THR A 63 1.66 10.98 -2.90
N ASN A 64 0.77 10.64 -3.80
CA ASN A 64 -0.33 11.49 -4.24
C ASN A 64 -1.64 10.79 -3.90
N GLY A 65 -2.62 11.53 -3.38
CA GLY A 65 -3.88 10.94 -3.00
C GLY A 65 -5.04 11.92 -2.98
N LEU A 66 -6.22 11.33 -2.83
CA LEU A 66 -7.50 12.01 -2.71
C LEU A 66 -8.23 11.41 -1.53
N GLU A 67 -8.78 12.29 -0.70
CA GLU A 67 -9.68 11.95 0.40
C GLU A 67 -11.01 12.65 0.18
N ALA A 68 -12.11 11.95 0.46
CA ALA A 68 -13.43 12.52 0.40
C ALA A 68 -14.24 12.08 1.62
N THR A 69 -14.97 13.03 2.19
CA THR A 69 -15.91 12.79 3.27
C THR A 69 -17.28 13.29 2.86
N LEU A 70 -18.27 12.42 2.94
CA LEU A 70 -19.67 12.74 2.75
C LEU A 70 -20.40 12.51 4.07
N ARG A 71 -21.11 13.52 4.54
CA ARG A 71 -21.99 13.42 5.71
C ARG A 71 -23.38 13.89 5.33
N VAL A 72 -24.37 13.05 5.52
CA VAL A 72 -25.77 13.34 5.22
C VAL A 72 -26.60 13.14 6.48
N SER A 73 -27.47 14.09 6.79
CA SER A 73 -28.45 14.00 7.88
C SER A 73 -29.87 13.98 7.31
N PRO A 74 -30.35 12.80 6.83
CA PRO A 74 -31.67 12.70 6.20
C PRO A 74 -32.80 13.08 7.14
N ILE A 75 -32.64 12.78 8.43
CA ILE A 75 -33.59 13.12 9.47
C ILE A 75 -32.88 13.99 10.50
N HIS A 76 -33.35 15.21 10.65
CA HIS A 76 -32.92 16.13 11.69
C HIS A 76 -34.13 16.93 12.20
N ASN A 77 -34.69 16.46 13.31
CA ASN A 77 -35.84 17.13 13.94
C ASN A 77 -35.58 17.21 15.45
N VAL A 78 -35.16 18.39 15.88
CA VAL A 78 -34.79 18.67 17.27
C VAL A 78 -36.00 18.63 18.18
N GLU A 79 -37.17 19.14 17.73
CA GLU A 79 -38.40 19.17 18.53
C GLU A 79 -38.92 17.76 18.84
N LYS A 80 -38.83 16.86 17.89
CA LYS A 80 -39.20 15.44 18.07
C LYS A 80 -38.11 14.59 18.70
N GLY A 81 -36.91 15.15 18.94
CA GLY A 81 -35.78 14.45 19.49
C GLY A 81 -35.33 13.30 18.61
N ILE A 82 -35.35 13.45 17.27
CA ILE A 82 -34.93 12.42 16.31
C ILE A 82 -33.87 12.99 15.36
N GLN A 83 -32.78 12.26 15.22
CA GLN A 83 -31.71 12.57 14.28
C GLN A 83 -31.14 11.27 13.69
N TRP A 84 -30.93 11.29 12.38
CA TRP A 84 -30.23 10.22 11.68
C TRP A 84 -29.15 10.84 10.81
N THR A 85 -27.92 10.34 10.97
CA THR A 85 -26.75 10.82 10.20
C THR A 85 -26.05 9.61 9.60
N VAL A 86 -25.69 9.72 8.33
CA VAL A 86 -24.88 8.76 7.59
C VAL A 86 -23.61 9.48 7.18
N SER A 87 -22.45 8.83 7.39
CA SER A 87 -21.14 9.34 6.99
C SER A 87 -20.40 8.32 6.14
N LEU A 88 -19.76 8.78 5.09
CA LEU A 88 -18.89 7.98 4.23
C LEU A 88 -17.55 8.70 4.09
N ASN A 89 -16.47 8.03 4.49
CA ASN A 89 -15.13 8.47 4.19
C ASN A 89 -14.55 7.55 3.13
N ALA A 90 -13.85 8.12 2.17
CA ALA A 90 -13.18 7.40 1.12
C ALA A 90 -11.77 7.99 0.91
N ARG A 91 -10.77 7.14 0.77
CA ARG A 91 -9.38 7.52 0.51
C ARG A 91 -8.79 6.63 -0.56
N THR A 92 -8.12 7.27 -1.52
CA THR A 92 -7.29 6.59 -2.50
C THR A 92 -5.95 7.31 -2.61
N TYR A 93 -4.84 6.58 -2.73
CA TYR A 93 -3.54 7.18 -2.93
C TYR A 93 -2.59 6.23 -3.65
N LYS A 94 -1.57 6.79 -4.27
CA LYS A 94 -0.49 6.06 -4.93
C LYS A 94 0.84 6.57 -4.42
N SER A 95 1.71 5.65 -4.03
CA SER A 95 3.09 5.92 -3.61
C SER A 95 4.07 5.36 -4.62
N GLU A 96 5.11 6.11 -4.93
CA GLU A 96 6.16 5.72 -5.88
C GLU A 96 7.52 6.15 -5.35
N TYR A 97 8.51 5.32 -5.58
CA TYR A 97 9.91 5.69 -5.38
C TYR A 97 10.41 6.59 -6.52
N ALA A 98 11.30 7.51 -6.19
CA ALA A 98 11.98 8.36 -7.16
C ALA A 98 13.42 8.60 -6.72
N HIS A 99 14.32 8.87 -7.68
CA HIS A 99 15.73 9.16 -7.45
C HIS A 99 16.49 8.08 -6.67
N ILE A 100 16.01 6.82 -6.76
CA ILE A 100 16.67 5.66 -6.13
C ILE A 100 17.93 5.29 -6.93
N GLY A 101 17.84 5.26 -8.26
CA GLY A 101 18.90 4.78 -9.13
C GLY A 101 19.37 3.38 -8.72
N ASN A 102 20.68 3.23 -8.52
CA ASN A 102 21.30 1.97 -8.08
C ASN A 102 21.61 1.92 -6.56
N SER A 103 21.26 2.95 -5.80
CA SER A 103 21.65 3.09 -4.39
C SER A 103 21.16 1.94 -3.52
N LEU A 104 19.98 1.35 -3.83
CA LEU A 104 19.36 0.24 -3.11
C LEU A 104 19.51 -1.12 -3.83
N SER A 105 20.41 -1.24 -4.81
CA SER A 105 20.61 -2.50 -5.55
C SER A 105 21.01 -3.67 -4.64
N ALA A 106 21.75 -3.41 -3.57
CA ALA A 106 22.11 -4.45 -2.58
C ALA A 106 20.89 -4.97 -1.84
N LEU A 107 19.92 -4.10 -1.48
CA LEU A 107 18.66 -4.51 -0.87
C LEU A 107 17.79 -5.31 -1.84
N ASN A 108 17.75 -4.93 -3.11
CA ASN A 108 17.04 -5.69 -4.14
C ASN A 108 17.61 -7.10 -4.28
N LYS A 109 18.95 -7.24 -4.35
CA LYS A 109 19.62 -8.56 -4.40
C LYS A 109 19.35 -9.38 -3.14
N ALA A 110 19.41 -8.78 -1.95
CA ALA A 110 19.09 -9.46 -0.71
C ALA A 110 17.62 -9.92 -0.67
N GLY A 111 16.70 -9.10 -1.16
CA GLY A 111 15.28 -9.45 -1.30
C GLY A 111 15.05 -10.57 -2.31
N GLN A 112 15.78 -10.59 -3.43
CA GLN A 112 15.73 -11.66 -4.42
C GLN A 112 16.25 -13.01 -3.89
N ALA A 113 17.25 -12.98 -3.01
CA ALA A 113 17.77 -14.16 -2.34
C ALA A 113 16.86 -14.67 -1.21
N SER A 114 15.91 -13.87 -0.76
CA SER A 114 14.97 -14.22 0.30
C SER A 114 13.72 -14.87 -0.28
N VAL A 115 13.35 -16.02 0.24
CA VAL A 115 12.17 -16.78 -0.19
C VAL A 115 10.86 -15.99 0.03
N THR A 116 10.83 -15.09 1.02
CA THR A 116 9.65 -14.28 1.37
C THR A 116 9.83 -12.80 1.06
N GLY A 117 10.97 -12.40 0.50
CA GLY A 117 11.27 -11.00 0.18
C GLY A 117 10.55 -10.55 -1.09
N THR A 118 9.39 -9.95 -0.95
CA THR A 118 8.57 -9.48 -2.09
C THR A 118 8.78 -8.01 -2.43
N THR A 119 9.45 -7.23 -1.59
CA THR A 119 9.68 -5.78 -1.81
C THR A 119 10.91 -5.53 -2.67
N ARG A 120 10.80 -4.59 -3.63
CA ARG A 120 11.91 -4.10 -4.44
C ARG A 120 11.89 -2.58 -4.51
N TYR A 121 13.05 -2.00 -4.72
CA TYR A 121 13.29 -0.57 -4.72
C TYR A 121 13.75 -0.14 -6.12
N TYR A 122 12.83 0.39 -6.92
CA TYR A 122 13.10 0.91 -8.27
C TYR A 122 12.37 2.24 -8.47
N ASP A 123 12.93 3.12 -9.26
CA ASP A 123 12.28 4.36 -9.65
C ASP A 123 10.93 4.08 -10.35
N GLY A 124 9.87 4.78 -9.91
CA GLY A 124 8.50 4.54 -10.36
C GLY A 124 7.83 3.31 -9.74
N GLY A 125 8.54 2.51 -8.94
CA GLY A 125 8.00 1.35 -8.25
C GLY A 125 7.18 1.73 -7.02
N SER A 126 6.12 0.94 -6.75
CA SER A 126 5.34 1.08 -5.52
C SER A 126 6.10 0.48 -4.34
N PRO A 127 6.14 1.16 -3.16
CA PRO A 127 6.73 0.61 -1.93
C PRO A 127 6.03 -0.66 -1.42
N THR A 128 4.81 -0.89 -1.86
CA THR A 128 3.94 -1.98 -1.44
C THR A 128 3.71 -3.03 -2.53
N ALA A 129 4.40 -2.89 -3.67
CA ALA A 129 4.34 -3.85 -4.76
C ALA A 129 4.87 -5.22 -4.34
N ILE A 130 4.16 -6.26 -4.78
CA ILE A 130 4.55 -7.66 -4.61
C ILE A 130 5.28 -8.09 -5.89
N TRP A 131 6.54 -8.47 -5.75
CA TRP A 131 7.37 -8.94 -6.84
C TRP A 131 7.51 -10.45 -6.77
N ALA A 132 7.30 -11.15 -7.88
CA ALA A 132 7.51 -12.58 -7.99
C ALA A 132 7.73 -12.99 -9.44
N VAL A 133 8.35 -14.16 -9.64
CA VAL A 133 8.37 -14.86 -10.92
C VAL A 133 7.01 -15.51 -11.12
N ARG A 134 6.39 -15.32 -12.26
CA ARG A 134 5.07 -15.88 -12.57
C ARG A 134 5.18 -17.36 -12.93
N SER A 135 4.25 -18.16 -12.42
CA SER A 135 4.08 -19.55 -12.78
C SER A 135 2.88 -19.75 -13.70
N ALA A 136 3.01 -20.55 -14.73
CA ALA A 136 1.92 -21.03 -15.56
C ALA A 136 1.31 -22.34 -15.01
N GLY A 137 1.84 -22.85 -13.89
CA GLY A 137 1.44 -24.11 -13.27
C GLY A 137 2.35 -25.26 -13.67
N ILE A 138 1.90 -26.48 -13.38
CA ILE A 138 2.64 -27.71 -13.67
C ILE A 138 2.29 -28.20 -15.07
N ASP A 139 3.30 -28.42 -15.90
CA ASP A 139 3.14 -29.06 -17.20
C ASP A 139 2.73 -30.54 -17.03
N PRO A 140 1.54 -30.95 -17.50
CA PRO A 140 1.05 -32.31 -17.29
C PRO A 140 1.86 -33.36 -18.02
N ALA A 141 2.62 -33.01 -19.06
CA ALA A 141 3.43 -33.96 -19.81
C ALA A 141 4.74 -34.28 -19.10
N THR A 142 5.33 -33.35 -18.40
CA THR A 142 6.66 -33.50 -17.77
C THR A 142 6.61 -33.52 -16.25
N GLY A 143 5.51 -33.06 -15.63
CA GLY A 143 5.38 -32.89 -14.19
C GLY A 143 6.22 -31.74 -13.61
N LYS A 144 6.84 -30.92 -14.47
CA LYS A 144 7.66 -29.78 -14.06
C LYS A 144 6.87 -28.49 -14.02
N GLU A 145 7.25 -27.60 -13.13
CA GLU A 145 6.69 -26.25 -13.11
C GLU A 145 7.15 -25.45 -14.34
N LEU A 146 6.22 -24.69 -14.91
CA LEU A 146 6.45 -23.85 -16.08
C LEU A 146 6.40 -22.37 -15.67
N PHE A 147 7.53 -21.68 -15.76
CA PHE A 147 7.66 -20.28 -15.42
C PHE A 147 7.40 -19.38 -16.63
N ILE A 148 6.83 -18.21 -16.37
CA ILE A 148 6.61 -17.17 -17.38
C ILE A 148 7.69 -16.12 -17.19
N LYS A 149 8.56 -16.00 -18.19
CA LYS A 149 9.65 -15.01 -18.20
C LYS A 149 9.12 -13.57 -18.31
N LYS A 150 10.01 -12.62 -18.08
CA LYS A 150 9.72 -11.20 -18.16
C LYS A 150 9.23 -10.77 -19.56
N ASP A 151 9.75 -11.38 -20.61
CA ASP A 151 9.36 -11.17 -22.00
C ASP A 151 8.07 -11.89 -22.41
N GLY A 152 7.48 -12.68 -21.50
CA GLY A 152 6.27 -13.47 -21.75
C GLY A 152 6.52 -14.89 -22.29
N SER A 153 7.76 -15.28 -22.60
CA SER A 153 8.10 -16.64 -22.99
C SER A 153 8.05 -17.59 -21.80
N TYR A 154 8.08 -18.90 -22.06
CA TYR A 154 8.02 -19.94 -21.05
C TYR A 154 9.38 -20.60 -20.82
N SER A 155 9.64 -21.04 -19.59
CA SER A 155 10.84 -21.79 -19.21
C SER A 155 10.50 -22.79 -18.11
N PHE A 156 11.17 -23.95 -18.12
CA PHE A 156 11.17 -24.89 -16.99
C PHE A 156 12.24 -24.55 -15.93
N ASP A 157 13.13 -23.60 -16.24
CA ASP A 157 14.15 -23.16 -15.32
C ASP A 157 13.70 -21.88 -14.62
N TYR A 158 13.75 -21.87 -13.28
CA TYR A 158 13.49 -20.70 -12.47
C TYR A 158 14.63 -19.70 -12.59
N ASP A 159 14.31 -18.46 -12.93
CA ASP A 159 15.26 -17.34 -12.88
C ASP A 159 14.63 -16.17 -12.13
N VAL A 160 15.24 -15.76 -11.02
CA VAL A 160 14.78 -14.63 -10.22
C VAL A 160 14.80 -13.31 -10.98
N ASN A 161 15.61 -13.19 -12.04
CA ASN A 161 15.63 -11.98 -12.89
C ASN A 161 14.37 -11.82 -13.74
N ASP A 162 13.54 -12.86 -13.83
CA ASP A 162 12.24 -12.82 -14.51
C ASP A 162 11.10 -12.35 -13.58
N GLU A 163 11.42 -11.87 -12.37
CA GLU A 163 10.43 -11.28 -11.46
C GLU A 163 9.76 -10.05 -12.06
N VAL A 164 8.47 -9.93 -11.82
CA VAL A 164 7.64 -8.78 -12.20
C VAL A 164 6.71 -8.40 -11.05
N VAL A 165 6.09 -7.23 -11.14
CA VAL A 165 5.03 -6.86 -10.19
C VAL A 165 3.81 -7.74 -10.46
N VAL A 166 3.46 -8.58 -9.50
CA VAL A 166 2.29 -9.48 -9.59
C VAL A 166 1.11 -8.99 -8.76
N GLY A 167 1.34 -8.01 -7.90
CA GLY A 167 0.30 -7.43 -7.06
C GLY A 167 0.78 -6.21 -6.29
N ASP A 168 -0.12 -5.65 -5.50
CA ASP A 168 0.16 -4.56 -4.57
C ASP A 168 -0.66 -4.76 -3.30
N THR A 169 -0.02 -4.63 -2.14
CA THR A 169 -0.71 -4.76 -0.85
C THR A 169 -1.56 -3.55 -0.51
N GLN A 170 -1.30 -2.42 -1.16
CA GLN A 170 -2.06 -1.20 -0.95
C GLN A 170 -3.47 -1.30 -1.53
N PRO A 171 -4.52 -1.02 -0.73
CA PRO A 171 -5.88 -0.92 -1.26
C PRO A 171 -6.00 0.20 -2.30
N LYS A 172 -6.78 -0.03 -3.34
CA LYS A 172 -7.13 1.00 -4.34
C LYS A 172 -8.12 2.02 -3.75
N LEU A 173 -8.95 1.58 -2.83
CA LEU A 173 -9.91 2.40 -2.11
C LEU A 173 -10.09 1.87 -0.70
N GLU A 174 -10.01 2.75 0.29
CA GLU A 174 -10.30 2.41 1.68
C GLU A 174 -11.15 3.49 2.33
N GLY A 175 -11.86 3.14 3.39
CA GLY A 175 -12.65 4.10 4.12
C GLY A 175 -13.54 3.48 5.18
N VAL A 176 -14.47 4.33 5.66
CA VAL A 176 -15.42 3.97 6.69
C VAL A 176 -16.82 4.46 6.28
N LEU A 177 -17.78 3.57 6.33
CA LEU A 177 -19.20 3.90 6.28
C LEU A 177 -19.74 3.88 7.71
N GLY A 178 -20.29 5.01 8.16
CA GLY A 178 -20.86 5.17 9.49
C GLY A 178 -22.36 5.52 9.42
N THR A 179 -23.12 5.04 10.36
CA THR A 179 -24.50 5.49 10.59
C THR A 179 -24.72 5.73 12.07
N THR A 180 -25.34 6.84 12.42
CA THR A 180 -25.72 7.16 13.80
C THR A 180 -27.19 7.59 13.81
N PHE A 181 -27.94 6.99 14.70
CA PHE A 181 -29.35 7.25 14.91
C PHE A 181 -29.57 7.64 16.36
N TYR A 182 -30.28 8.73 16.58
CA TYR A 182 -30.67 9.21 17.90
C TYR A 182 -32.19 9.39 17.95
N TYR A 183 -32.82 8.90 19.01
CA TYR A 183 -34.24 9.06 19.26
C TYR A 183 -34.54 9.13 20.75
N LYS A 184 -35.05 10.28 21.23
CA LYS A 184 -35.54 10.51 22.61
C LYS A 184 -34.64 9.94 23.70
N GLY A 185 -33.31 10.18 23.62
CA GLY A 185 -32.34 9.73 24.62
C GLY A 185 -31.68 8.37 24.31
N PHE A 186 -32.18 7.62 23.33
CA PHE A 186 -31.51 6.43 22.81
C PHE A 186 -30.58 6.79 21.67
N SER A 187 -29.37 6.23 21.64
CA SER A 187 -28.44 6.39 20.55
C SER A 187 -27.98 5.02 20.04
N PHE A 188 -27.91 4.89 18.73
CA PHE A 188 -27.34 3.72 18.05
C PHE A 188 -26.32 4.19 17.04
N GLY A 189 -25.14 3.54 17.00
CA GLY A 189 -24.09 3.80 16.03
C GLY A 189 -23.54 2.50 15.48
N ALA A 190 -23.33 2.45 14.16
CA ALA A 190 -22.65 1.35 13.49
C ALA A 190 -21.65 1.91 12.49
N TYR A 191 -20.45 1.29 12.43
CA TYR A 191 -19.34 1.71 11.56
C TYR A 191 -18.76 0.49 10.88
N PHE A 192 -18.60 0.58 9.57
CA PHE A 192 -18.05 -0.46 8.71
C PHE A 192 -16.80 0.07 8.01
N ARG A 193 -15.65 -0.49 8.33
CA ARG A 193 -14.42 -0.22 7.57
C ARG A 193 -14.39 -1.10 6.33
N TYR A 194 -14.03 -0.52 5.20
CA TYR A 194 -13.86 -1.24 3.94
C TYR A 194 -12.48 -0.95 3.33
N GLN A 195 -11.92 -1.97 2.66
CA GLN A 195 -10.71 -1.90 1.88
C GLN A 195 -10.93 -2.72 0.61
N LEU A 196 -10.74 -2.10 -0.55
CA LEU A 196 -10.99 -2.70 -1.84
C LEU A 196 -9.71 -2.69 -2.69
N GLY A 197 -9.42 -3.82 -3.33
CA GLY A 197 -8.36 -3.95 -4.35
C GLY A 197 -6.93 -4.14 -3.82
N GLY A 198 -6.72 -4.32 -2.51
CA GLY A 198 -5.44 -4.76 -1.95
C GLY A 198 -5.24 -6.27 -2.15
N GLN A 199 -3.99 -6.70 -2.29
CA GLN A 199 -3.59 -8.10 -2.41
C GLN A 199 -2.67 -8.46 -1.25
N ILE A 200 -2.72 -9.72 -0.82
CA ILE A 200 -1.90 -10.23 0.29
C ILE A 200 -1.17 -11.47 -0.21
N PHE A 201 0.13 -11.55 0.06
CA PHE A 201 0.88 -12.79 -0.15
C PHE A 201 0.39 -13.84 0.84
N ASN A 202 -0.05 -15.00 0.32
CA ASN A 202 -0.55 -16.09 1.15
C ASN A 202 0.62 -16.96 1.66
N SER A 203 1.30 -16.49 2.71
CA SER A 203 2.41 -17.19 3.33
C SER A 203 2.04 -18.55 3.92
N ASP A 204 0.79 -18.71 4.38
CA ASP A 204 0.35 -19.98 4.96
C ASP A 204 0.23 -21.07 3.88
N LEU A 205 -0.31 -20.71 2.71
CA LEU A 205 -0.37 -21.63 1.57
C LEU A 205 1.03 -21.97 1.07
N TYR A 206 1.87 -20.94 0.92
CA TYR A 206 3.26 -21.11 0.51
C TYR A 206 4.01 -22.08 1.43
N ASN A 207 3.96 -21.86 2.75
CA ASN A 207 4.63 -22.70 3.73
C ASN A 207 4.10 -24.15 3.77
N LYS A 208 2.83 -24.37 3.42
CA LYS A 208 2.23 -25.72 3.41
C LYS A 208 2.53 -26.50 2.14
N VAL A 209 2.70 -25.82 1.01
CA VAL A 209 2.89 -26.46 -0.30
C VAL A 209 4.38 -26.68 -0.59
N GLU A 210 5.21 -25.68 -0.30
CA GLU A 210 6.65 -25.70 -0.60
C GLU A 210 7.49 -26.50 0.43
N ASN A 211 6.98 -26.68 1.65
CA ASN A 211 7.67 -27.38 2.73
C ASN A 211 7.20 -28.82 2.96
N MET A 212 6.54 -29.45 1.98
CA MET A 212 6.33 -30.89 2.00
C MET A 212 7.62 -31.60 1.55
N ILE A 213 8.55 -31.69 2.49
CA ILE A 213 9.72 -32.59 2.40
C ILE A 213 9.40 -33.83 3.22
#